data_7870f05c589be16c157070eed24a1476
#
_entry.id   7870f05c589be16c157070eed24a1476
#
_cell.length_a   1.000
_cell.length_b   1.000
_cell.length_c   1.000
_cell.angle_alpha   90.00
_cell.angle_beta   90.00
_cell.angle_gamma   90.00
#
_symmetry.space_group_name_H-M   'P 1'
#
loop_
_entity.id
_entity.type
_entity.pdbx_description
1 polymer ?
#
loop_
_entity_poly.entity_id
_entity_poly.type
_entity_poly.pdbx_seq_one_letter_code
_entity_poly.pdbx_strand_id
1 'polypeptide(L)' 'AAKYCKLPLRIGPCKRKIPSFYYKWKAKQCLPFDYSGCGGNANRFKTIEECRRTCVG' A
#
# COMPACT_ATOMS: atom_id res chain seq x y z
N ALA A 1 -9.92 -1.61 -11.26
CA ALA A 1 -8.88 -1.67 -10.22
C ALA A 1 -8.65 -3.10 -9.76
N ALA A 2 -7.44 -3.41 -9.29
CA ALA A 2 -7.11 -4.75 -8.81
C ALA A 2 -7.81 -5.04 -7.48
N LYS A 3 -8.12 -6.31 -7.24
CA LYS A 3 -8.82 -6.70 -6.00
C LYS A 3 -8.01 -6.36 -4.75
N TYR A 4 -6.68 -6.45 -4.82
CA TYR A 4 -5.84 -6.15 -3.66
C TYR A 4 -5.84 -4.66 -3.28
N CYS A 5 -6.39 -3.79 -4.09
CA CYS A 5 -6.58 -2.39 -3.71
C CYS A 5 -7.57 -2.22 -2.56
N LYS A 6 -8.40 -3.22 -2.30
CA LYS A 6 -9.36 -3.19 -1.18
C LYS A 6 -8.83 -3.85 0.09
N LEU A 7 -7.65 -4.41 0.06
CA LEU A 7 -7.06 -5.03 1.23
C LEU A 7 -6.69 -3.96 2.27
N PRO A 8 -6.78 -4.31 3.57
CA PRO A 8 -6.42 -3.36 4.63
C PRO A 8 -4.92 -3.09 4.65
N LEU A 9 -4.54 -1.98 5.26
CA LEU A 9 -3.13 -1.67 5.48
C LEU A 9 -2.49 -2.75 6.34
N ARG A 10 -1.35 -3.28 5.88
CA ARG A 10 -0.57 -4.28 6.60
C ARG A 10 0.88 -3.84 6.67
N ILE A 11 1.31 -3.41 7.83
CA ILE A 11 2.69 -2.96 8.03
C ILE A 11 3.64 -4.15 8.18
N GLY A 12 3.15 -5.26 8.74
CA GLY A 12 3.95 -6.45 8.97
C GLY A 12 4.64 -6.42 10.33
N PRO A 13 5.20 -7.56 10.76
CA PRO A 13 5.77 -7.69 12.11
C PRO A 13 7.24 -7.30 12.24
N CYS A 14 7.94 -7.01 11.14
CA CYS A 14 9.35 -6.64 11.20
C CYS A 14 9.54 -5.21 11.70
N LYS A 15 10.79 -4.80 11.89
CA LYS A 15 11.09 -3.52 12.54
C LYS A 15 11.71 -2.48 11.64
N ARG A 16 11.71 -2.69 10.33
CA ARG A 16 12.22 -1.70 9.38
C ARG A 16 11.19 -0.62 9.12
N LYS A 17 11.65 0.49 8.57
CA LYS A 17 10.80 1.59 8.13
C LYS A 17 11.10 1.88 6.67
N ILE A 18 10.47 1.14 5.79
CA ILE A 18 10.66 1.27 4.35
C ILE A 18 9.53 2.13 3.79
N PRO A 19 9.82 3.35 3.30
CA PRO A 19 8.77 4.22 2.74
C PRO A 19 8.04 3.51 1.61
N SER A 20 6.73 3.43 1.74
CA SER A 20 5.87 2.74 0.79
C SER A 20 4.54 3.48 0.67
N PHE A 21 3.68 3.02 -0.23
CA PHE A 21 2.35 3.58 -0.41
C PHE A 21 1.33 2.45 -0.45
N TYR A 22 0.10 2.76 -0.01
CA TYR A 22 -1.00 1.82 -0.11
C TYR A 22 -2.25 2.57 -0.56
N TYR A 23 -3.23 1.84 -1.08
CA TYR A 23 -4.48 2.42 -1.49
C TYR A 23 -5.53 2.25 -0.39
N LYS A 24 -6.01 3.37 0.15
CA LYS A 24 -7.11 3.37 1.11
C LYS A 24 -8.41 3.52 0.33
N TRP A 25 -9.05 2.40 0.01
CA TRP A 25 -10.17 2.41 -0.93
C TRP A 25 -11.38 3.16 -0.40
N LYS A 26 -11.60 3.19 0.91
CA LYS A 26 -12.70 3.95 1.50
C LYS A 26 -12.52 5.45 1.32
N ALA A 27 -11.30 5.93 1.29
CA ALA A 27 -10.97 7.32 1.04
C ALA A 27 -10.65 7.59 -0.42
N LYS A 28 -10.51 6.53 -1.22
CA LYS A 28 -10.13 6.61 -2.64
C LYS A 28 -8.83 7.36 -2.84
N GLN A 29 -7.85 7.10 -1.98
CA GLN A 29 -6.56 7.79 -1.99
C GLN A 29 -5.41 6.83 -1.76
N CYS A 30 -4.27 7.11 -2.42
CA CYS A 30 -3.01 6.46 -2.13
C CYS A 30 -2.30 7.25 -1.05
N LEU A 31 -1.91 6.58 0.04
CA LEU A 31 -1.31 7.22 1.20
C LEU A 31 0.05 6.60 1.52
N PRO A 32 0.97 7.40 2.08
CA PRO A 32 2.27 6.87 2.47
C PRO A 32 2.19 6.08 3.78
N PHE A 33 3.08 5.10 3.92
CA PHE A 33 3.24 4.39 5.18
C PHE A 33 4.64 3.79 5.25
N ASP A 34 5.06 3.40 6.45
CA ASP A 34 6.34 2.74 6.66
C ASP A 34 6.13 1.23 6.72
N TYR A 35 6.60 0.54 5.68
CA TYR A 35 6.54 -0.92 5.63
C TYR A 35 7.64 -1.52 6.49
N SER A 36 7.32 -2.56 7.26
CA SER A 36 8.28 -3.16 8.20
C SER A 36 9.37 -4.00 7.54
N GLY A 37 9.20 -4.35 6.27
CA GLY A 37 10.18 -5.14 5.54
C GLY A 37 9.82 -6.60 5.37
N CYS A 38 8.79 -7.08 6.05
CA CYS A 38 8.32 -8.46 5.88
C CYS A 38 6.83 -8.54 6.18
N GLY A 39 6.20 -9.60 5.73
CA GLY A 39 4.76 -9.76 5.84
C GLY A 39 4.04 -8.78 4.92
N GLY A 40 2.94 -8.22 5.43
CA GLY A 40 2.16 -7.30 4.62
C GLY A 40 1.26 -8.01 3.61
N ASN A 41 0.86 -7.30 2.57
CA ASN A 41 0.04 -7.86 1.50
C ASN A 41 0.33 -7.16 0.18
N ALA A 42 -0.46 -7.48 -0.85
CA ALA A 42 -0.24 -6.94 -2.19
C ALA A 42 -0.64 -5.47 -2.34
N ASN A 43 -1.39 -4.90 -1.38
CA ASN A 43 -1.74 -3.48 -1.39
C ASN A 43 -0.57 -2.66 -0.84
N ARG A 44 0.55 -2.68 -1.56
CA ARG A 44 1.77 -1.98 -1.19
C ARG A 44 2.55 -1.64 -2.44
N PHE A 45 2.92 -0.39 -2.59
CA PHE A 45 3.57 0.13 -3.79
C PHE A 45 4.80 0.94 -3.40
N LYS A 46 5.80 0.94 -4.27
CA LYS A 46 7.04 1.68 -4.04
C LYS A 46 6.90 3.17 -4.31
N THR A 47 6.00 3.55 -5.23
CA THR A 47 5.76 4.94 -5.58
C THR A 47 4.27 5.22 -5.56
N ILE A 48 3.92 6.49 -5.38
CA ILE A 48 2.51 6.90 -5.40
C ILE A 48 1.93 6.75 -6.81
N GLU A 49 2.75 6.97 -7.84
CA GLU A 49 2.31 6.81 -9.23
C GLU A 49 1.90 5.37 -9.52
N GLU A 50 2.67 4.40 -9.02
CA GLU A 50 2.35 2.99 -9.18
C GLU A 50 1.03 2.65 -8.49
N CYS A 51 0.82 3.16 -7.28
CA CYS A 51 -0.43 2.98 -6.55
C CYS A 51 -1.61 3.56 -7.34
N ARG A 52 -1.49 4.79 -7.82
CA ARG A 52 -2.54 5.45 -8.58
C ARG A 52 -2.86 4.72 -9.87
N ARG A 53 -1.83 4.30 -10.59
CA ARG A 53 -2.01 3.57 -11.84
C ARG A 53 -2.78 2.27 -11.63
N THR A 54 -2.48 1.57 -10.55
CA THR A 54 -3.06 0.27 -10.26
C THR A 54 -4.46 0.37 -9.65
N CYS A 55 -4.69 1.32 -8.76
CA CYS A 55 -5.89 1.36 -7.94
C CYS A 55 -6.86 2.49 -8.30
N VAL A 56 -6.38 3.60 -8.85
CA VAL A 56 -7.23 4.74 -9.21
C VAL A 56 -7.51 4.77 -10.71
N GLY A 57 -6.48 4.53 -11.48
CA GLY A 57 -6.59 4.52 -12.93
C GLY A 57 -7.38 3.34 -13.42
#